data_92054d0fcb0629e176d74dc01dee8372
#
_entry.id   92054d0fcb0629e176d74dc01dee8372
#
_cell.length_a   1.000
_cell.length_b   1.000
_cell.length_c   1.000
_cell.angle_alpha   90.00
_cell.angle_beta   90.00
_cell.angle_gamma   90.00
#
_symmetry.space_group_name_H-M   'P 1'
#
loop_
_entity.id
_entity.type
_entity.pdbx_description
1 polymer ?
#
loop_
_entity_poly.entity_id
_entity_poly.type
_entity_poly.pdbx_seq_one_letter_code
_entity_poly.pdbx_strand_id
1 'polypeptide(L)'
;IAHTPKRTLSNPITQNDRAGSKKLYNFFDSVIAIGQSANDPGIKYVKQVKVRAGEYKYGSDNVIVHEIVSEGGFVHFSARGFAKEKEHLKEQEDSEVSQEKMNVAELVEAGKSIREIAAELGISKSKAGRIVFQLKNETKQEEE
;
A
#
# COMPACT_ATOMS: atom_id res chain seq x y z
N ILE A 1 13.09 0.94 20.04
CA ILE A 1 12.05 1.55 19.20
C ILE A 1 12.73 2.19 18.00
N ALA A 2 12.26 1.88 16.80
CA ALA A 2 12.74 2.48 15.57
C ALA A 2 11.62 3.33 14.94
N HIS A 3 11.96 4.49 14.40
CA HIS A 3 11.02 5.32 13.67
C HIS A 3 10.94 4.91 12.20
N THR A 4 9.78 5.10 11.59
CA THR A 4 9.62 5.00 10.14
C THR A 4 9.86 6.36 9.49
N PRO A 5 10.47 6.42 8.30
CA PRO A 5 10.50 7.65 7.52
C PRO A 5 9.06 8.05 7.15
N LYS A 6 8.89 9.29 6.68
CA LYS A 6 7.61 9.78 6.18
C LYS A 6 7.12 8.86 5.06
N ARG A 7 5.95 8.24 5.24
CA ARG A 7 5.39 7.30 4.27
C ARG A 7 3.97 7.72 3.86
N THR A 8 3.57 7.29 2.69
CA THR A 8 2.18 7.42 2.23
C THR A 8 1.31 6.35 2.90
N LEU A 9 0.10 6.72 3.30
CA LEU A 9 -0.84 5.80 3.95
C LEU A 9 -1.51 4.80 2.97
N SER A 10 -1.17 4.88 1.69
CA SER A 10 -1.70 4.00 0.64
C SER A 10 -0.97 2.66 0.50
N ASN A 11 0.23 2.54 1.08
CA ASN A 11 1.01 1.31 0.96
C ASN A 11 1.03 0.51 2.27
N PRO A 12 0.98 -0.85 2.22
CA PRO A 12 1.14 -1.70 3.38
C PRO A 12 2.48 -1.47 4.08
N ILE A 13 2.52 -1.69 5.39
CA ILE A 13 3.78 -1.64 6.13
C ILE A 13 4.61 -2.88 5.81
N THR A 14 5.87 -2.66 5.42
CA THR A 14 6.83 -3.70 5.10
C THR A 14 8.12 -3.55 5.91
N GLN A 15 9.00 -4.53 5.81
CA GLN A 15 10.34 -4.46 6.39
C GLN A 15 11.19 -3.29 5.85
N ASN A 16 10.84 -2.72 4.69
CA ASN A 16 11.57 -1.63 4.06
C ASN A 16 11.18 -0.24 4.61
N ASP A 17 10.05 -0.14 5.31
CA ASP A 17 9.52 1.13 5.83
C ASP A 17 10.22 1.63 7.10
N ARG A 18 11.34 1.05 7.46
CA ARG A 18 12.05 1.40 8.66
C ARG A 18 13.20 2.37 8.38
N ALA A 19 13.29 3.41 9.20
CA ALA A 19 14.46 4.29 9.21
C ALA A 19 15.66 3.55 9.81
N GLY A 20 16.81 3.60 9.15
CA GLY A 20 18.06 3.02 9.62
C GLY A 20 18.59 1.89 8.74
N SER A 21 19.69 1.29 9.18
CA SER A 21 20.38 0.24 8.42
C SER A 21 19.53 -1.01 8.26
N LYS A 22 19.40 -1.52 7.03
CA LYS A 22 18.78 -2.83 6.74
C LYS A 22 19.45 -3.97 7.54
N LYS A 23 20.73 -3.83 7.88
CA LYS A 23 21.46 -4.82 8.69
C LYS A 23 20.89 -4.96 10.10
N LEU A 24 20.37 -3.87 10.70
CA LEU A 24 19.78 -3.90 12.03
C LEU A 24 18.54 -4.82 12.09
N TYR A 25 17.77 -4.93 11.01
CA TYR A 25 16.61 -5.82 10.93
C TYR A 25 16.97 -7.29 11.12
N ASN A 26 18.17 -7.69 10.71
CA ASN A 26 18.61 -9.08 10.80
C ASN A 26 18.90 -9.51 12.26
N PHE A 27 19.17 -8.56 13.14
CA PHE A 27 19.47 -8.83 14.56
C PHE A 27 18.20 -8.98 15.43
N PHE A 28 17.04 -8.50 14.95
CA PHE A 28 15.80 -8.66 15.69
C PHE A 28 15.18 -10.03 15.45
N ASP A 29 14.74 -10.68 16.51
CA ASP A 29 13.99 -11.94 16.43
C ASP A 29 12.53 -11.71 16.06
N SER A 30 11.96 -10.59 16.51
CA SER A 30 10.62 -10.19 16.17
C SER A 30 10.55 -8.70 15.89
N VAL A 31 9.74 -8.31 14.92
CA VAL A 31 9.45 -6.91 14.57
C VAL A 31 7.95 -6.76 14.44
N ILE A 32 7.39 -5.85 15.22
CA ILE A 32 6.01 -5.40 15.11
C ILE A 32 6.01 -3.96 14.60
N ALA A 33 5.02 -3.61 13.82
CA ALA A 33 4.79 -2.25 13.35
C ALA A 33 3.43 -1.75 13.82
N ILE A 34 3.38 -0.47 14.14
CA ILE A 34 2.13 0.25 14.43
C ILE A 34 1.85 1.17 13.25
N GLY A 35 0.75 0.93 12.57
CA GLY A 35 0.27 1.75 11.47
C GLY A 35 -0.88 2.65 11.90
N GLN A 36 -1.07 3.76 11.20
CA GLN A 36 -2.23 4.62 11.34
C GLN A 36 -3.23 4.30 10.24
N SER A 37 -4.51 4.21 10.60
CA SER A 37 -5.57 4.12 9.61
C SER A 37 -5.66 5.41 8.79
N ALA A 38 -5.84 5.28 7.48
CA ALA A 38 -6.06 6.42 6.59
C ALA A 38 -7.47 6.99 6.74
N ASN A 39 -8.42 6.14 7.14
CA ASN A 39 -9.84 6.49 7.24
C ASN A 39 -10.17 7.21 8.57
N ASP A 40 -9.43 6.87 9.64
CA ASP A 40 -9.63 7.45 10.97
C ASP A 40 -8.29 7.64 11.69
N PRO A 41 -7.87 8.88 11.99
CA PRO A 41 -6.63 9.15 12.70
C PRO A 41 -6.58 8.59 14.14
N GLY A 42 -7.74 8.36 14.78
CA GLY A 42 -7.86 7.74 16.11
C GLY A 42 -7.57 6.24 16.09
N ILE A 43 -7.72 5.60 14.93
CA ILE A 43 -7.51 4.17 14.76
C ILE A 43 -6.05 3.88 14.39
N LYS A 44 -5.48 2.93 15.12
CA LYS A 44 -4.14 2.37 14.87
C LYS A 44 -4.27 0.87 14.67
N TYR A 45 -3.41 0.30 13.85
CA TYR A 45 -3.32 -1.15 13.71
C TYR A 45 -1.92 -1.65 14.00
N VAL A 46 -1.84 -2.82 14.62
CA VAL A 46 -0.58 -3.49 14.97
C VAL A 46 -0.41 -4.71 14.07
N LYS A 47 0.75 -4.82 13.48
CA LYS A 47 1.11 -5.86 12.53
C LYS A 47 2.45 -6.48 12.87
N GLN A 48 2.54 -7.80 12.77
CA GLN A 48 3.83 -8.49 12.75
C GLN A 48 4.48 -8.31 11.38
N VAL A 49 5.72 -7.85 11.37
CA VAL A 49 6.52 -7.69 10.15
C VAL A 49 7.56 -8.80 10.03
N LYS A 50 8.06 -9.27 11.18
CA LYS A 50 9.01 -10.38 11.27
C LYS A 50 8.75 -11.18 12.54
N VAL A 51 8.78 -12.49 12.42
CA VAL A 51 8.78 -13.43 13.53
C VAL A 51 9.79 -14.53 13.19
N ARG A 52 10.83 -14.70 14.01
CA ARG A 52 11.84 -15.75 13.80
C ARG A 52 11.51 -17.01 14.58
N ALA A 53 11.03 -16.84 15.81
CA ALA A 53 10.59 -17.94 16.65
C ALA A 53 9.14 -17.67 17.09
N GLY A 54 8.25 -18.59 16.82
CA GLY A 54 6.82 -18.46 17.12
C GLY A 54 5.96 -18.37 15.88
N GLU A 55 4.68 -18.12 16.09
CA GLU A 55 3.67 -18.11 15.04
C GLU A 55 3.47 -16.72 14.46
N TYR A 56 3.40 -16.65 13.12
CA TYR A 56 3.06 -15.42 12.38
C TYR A 56 1.53 -15.32 12.26
N LYS A 57 0.90 -14.70 13.25
CA LYS A 57 -0.57 -14.58 13.34
C LYS A 57 -1.13 -13.27 12.79
N TYR A 58 -0.43 -12.18 13.02
CA TYR A 58 -0.93 -10.83 12.82
C TYR A 58 -0.24 -10.16 11.63
N GLY A 59 -0.40 -10.76 10.45
CA GLY A 59 0.09 -10.25 9.19
C GLY A 59 -0.85 -9.24 8.54
N SER A 60 -0.67 -8.98 7.23
CA SER A 60 -1.50 -8.02 6.47
C SER A 60 -2.98 -8.39 6.41
N ASP A 61 -3.29 -9.70 6.49
CA ASP A 61 -4.67 -10.19 6.42
C ASP A 61 -5.38 -10.25 7.78
N ASN A 62 -4.64 -10.03 8.87
CA ASN A 62 -5.16 -10.14 10.23
C ASN A 62 -4.41 -9.21 11.19
N VAL A 63 -4.50 -7.89 10.98
CA VAL A 63 -3.92 -6.89 11.88
C VAL A 63 -4.79 -6.70 13.11
N ILE A 64 -4.18 -6.36 14.26
CA ILE A 64 -4.91 -6.03 15.47
C ILE A 64 -5.26 -4.55 15.44
N VAL A 65 -6.55 -4.23 15.52
CA VAL A 65 -7.06 -2.85 15.46
C VAL A 65 -7.24 -2.30 16.86
N HIS A 66 -6.75 -1.11 17.10
CA HIS A 66 -6.85 -0.36 18.33
C HIS A 66 -7.36 1.05 18.07
N GLU A 67 -8.08 1.57 19.04
CA GLU A 67 -8.42 2.99 19.13
C GLU A 67 -7.59 3.66 20.22
N ILE A 68 -7.16 4.89 19.97
CA ILE A 68 -6.54 5.73 21.00
C ILE A 68 -7.66 6.39 21.81
N VAL A 69 -7.78 6.03 23.07
CA VAL A 69 -8.79 6.55 23.99
C VAL A 69 -8.12 7.37 25.06
N SER A 70 -8.75 8.50 25.41
CA SER A 70 -8.32 9.35 26.51
C SER A 70 -9.42 9.41 27.55
N GLU A 71 -9.19 8.82 28.71
CA GLU A 71 -10.11 8.79 29.83
C GLU A 71 -9.42 9.28 31.10
N GLY A 72 -10.02 10.27 31.77
CA GLY A 72 -9.46 10.80 33.03
C GLY A 72 -8.06 11.38 32.94
N GLY A 73 -7.64 11.85 31.75
CA GLY A 73 -6.27 12.31 31.48
C GLY A 73 -5.26 11.21 31.17
N PHE A 74 -5.70 9.95 31.11
CA PHE A 74 -4.88 8.81 30.73
C PHE A 74 -5.15 8.39 29.29
N VAL A 75 -4.10 8.30 28.47
CA VAL A 75 -4.19 7.89 27.06
C VAL A 75 -3.75 6.43 26.94
N HIS A 76 -4.60 5.60 26.36
CA HIS A 76 -4.31 4.18 26.15
C HIS A 76 -4.87 3.64 24.85
N PHE A 77 -4.39 2.46 24.44
CA PHE A 77 -4.95 1.70 23.33
C PHE A 77 -6.11 0.83 23.81
N SER A 78 -7.27 1.01 23.22
CA SER A 78 -8.43 0.14 23.39
C SER A 78 -8.53 -0.82 22.20
N ALA A 79 -8.55 -2.12 22.45
CA ALA A 79 -8.65 -3.11 21.38
C ALA A 79 -10.05 -3.08 20.75
N ARG A 80 -10.11 -3.02 19.40
CA ARG A 80 -11.36 -3.01 18.61
C ARG A 80 -11.61 -4.32 17.88
N GLY A 81 -10.58 -5.16 17.70
CA GLY A 81 -10.68 -6.44 17.02
C GLY A 81 -9.60 -6.63 15.97
N PHE A 82 -9.96 -7.34 14.91
CA PHE A 82 -9.06 -7.69 13.82
C PHE A 82 -9.63 -7.23 12.49
N ALA A 83 -8.75 -6.87 11.57
CA ALA A 83 -9.12 -6.44 10.21
C ALA A 83 -8.01 -6.76 9.22
N LYS A 84 -8.25 -6.54 7.94
CA LYS A 84 -7.20 -6.58 6.92
C LYS A 84 -6.49 -5.22 6.87
N GLU A 85 -5.18 -5.21 6.76
CA GLU A 85 -4.40 -3.97 6.66
C GLU A 85 -4.91 -3.06 5.53
N LYS A 86 -5.32 -3.64 4.39
CA LYS A 86 -5.86 -2.88 3.25
C LYS A 86 -7.05 -2.00 3.59
N GLU A 87 -7.86 -2.38 4.58
CA GLU A 87 -9.03 -1.61 5.01
C GLU A 87 -8.64 -0.31 5.74
N HIS A 88 -7.40 -0.24 6.21
CA HIS A 88 -6.82 0.91 6.89
C HIS A 88 -5.88 1.74 6.01
N LEU A 89 -5.69 1.33 4.77
CA LEU A 89 -4.89 2.07 3.80
C LEU A 89 -5.78 3.09 3.08
N LYS A 90 -5.18 4.21 2.71
CA LYS A 90 -5.82 5.14 1.78
C LYS A 90 -6.02 4.38 0.47
N GLU A 91 -7.26 4.26 0.02
CA GLU A 91 -7.53 3.79 -1.33
C GLU A 91 -6.69 4.64 -2.27
N GLN A 92 -5.77 4.00 -2.95
CA GLN A 92 -5.21 4.63 -4.15
C GLN A 92 -6.41 4.87 -5.02
N GLU A 93 -6.59 6.10 -5.45
CA GLU A 93 -7.66 6.46 -6.36
C GLU A 93 -7.52 5.55 -7.59
N ASP A 94 -8.11 4.35 -7.50
CA ASP A 94 -8.28 3.45 -8.65
C ASP A 94 -9.04 4.16 -9.76
N SER A 95 -9.76 5.25 -9.42
CA SER A 95 -10.44 6.10 -10.38
C SER A 95 -9.48 6.83 -11.33
N GLU A 96 -8.40 7.46 -10.84
CA GLU A 96 -7.45 8.14 -11.74
C GLU A 96 -6.63 7.14 -12.55
N VAL A 97 -6.19 6.04 -11.92
CA VAL A 97 -5.43 4.99 -12.61
C VAL A 97 -6.32 4.23 -13.61
N SER A 98 -7.59 3.98 -13.26
CA SER A 98 -8.57 3.37 -14.16
C SER A 98 -8.92 4.31 -15.31
N GLN A 99 -9.10 5.61 -15.05
CA GLN A 99 -9.38 6.59 -16.10
C GLN A 99 -8.17 6.79 -17.02
N GLU A 100 -6.95 6.87 -16.47
CA GLU A 100 -5.73 6.90 -17.31
C GLU A 100 -5.57 5.63 -18.15
N LYS A 101 -5.86 4.46 -17.61
CA LYS A 101 -5.84 3.20 -18.37
C LYS A 101 -6.88 3.19 -19.49
N MET A 102 -8.10 3.65 -19.22
CA MET A 102 -9.14 3.75 -20.24
C MET A 102 -8.74 4.73 -21.35
N ASN A 103 -8.26 5.91 -21.00
CA ASN A 103 -7.81 6.90 -21.98
C ASN A 103 -6.64 6.36 -22.83
N VAL A 104 -5.69 5.63 -22.21
CA VAL A 104 -4.59 4.97 -22.95
C VAL A 104 -5.13 3.88 -23.87
N ALA A 105 -6.10 3.08 -23.42
CA ALA A 105 -6.70 2.02 -24.23
C ALA A 105 -7.37 2.58 -25.51
N GLU A 106 -8.18 3.63 -25.37
CA GLU A 106 -8.82 4.31 -26.50
C GLU A 106 -7.78 4.83 -27.53
N LEU A 107 -6.67 5.40 -27.05
CA LEU A 107 -5.64 5.92 -27.93
C LEU A 107 -4.82 4.81 -28.59
N VAL A 108 -4.68 3.65 -27.95
CA VAL A 108 -4.06 2.45 -28.52
C VAL A 108 -4.95 1.87 -29.61
N GLU A 109 -6.26 1.80 -29.41
CA GLU A 109 -7.23 1.35 -30.41
C GLU A 109 -7.29 2.31 -31.61
N ALA A 110 -7.10 3.61 -31.36
CA ALA A 110 -6.97 4.62 -32.41
C ALA A 110 -5.63 4.54 -33.20
N GLY A 111 -4.76 3.58 -32.87
CA GLY A 111 -3.50 3.32 -33.57
C GLY A 111 -2.37 4.30 -33.23
N LYS A 112 -2.50 5.10 -32.15
CA LYS A 112 -1.49 6.08 -31.76
C LYS A 112 -0.24 5.41 -31.17
N SER A 113 0.91 5.99 -31.44
CA SER A 113 2.18 5.54 -30.87
C SER A 113 2.32 5.94 -29.40
N ILE A 114 3.16 5.21 -28.65
CA ILE A 114 3.44 5.52 -27.23
C ILE A 114 3.89 6.99 -27.02
N ARG A 115 4.56 7.58 -28.04
CA ARG A 115 4.99 8.99 -27.97
C ARG A 115 3.81 9.96 -28.06
N GLU A 116 2.88 9.69 -28.95
CA GLU A 116 1.66 10.49 -29.15
C GLU A 116 0.74 10.38 -27.93
N ILE A 117 0.55 9.18 -27.40
CA ILE A 117 -0.20 8.91 -26.17
C ILE A 117 0.39 9.69 -24.99
N ALA A 118 1.70 9.64 -24.81
CA ALA A 118 2.38 10.34 -23.74
C ALA A 118 2.22 11.87 -23.86
N ALA A 119 2.32 12.43 -25.07
CA ALA A 119 2.16 13.86 -25.33
C ALA A 119 0.71 14.33 -25.12
N GLU A 120 -0.27 13.53 -25.54
CA GLU A 120 -1.69 13.88 -25.46
C GLU A 120 -2.25 13.84 -24.04
N LEU A 121 -1.81 12.82 -23.25
CA LEU A 121 -2.20 12.67 -21.85
C LEU A 121 -1.28 13.42 -20.86
N GLY A 122 -0.25 14.08 -21.33
CA GLY A 122 0.70 14.81 -20.48
C GLY A 122 1.48 13.92 -19.51
N ILE A 123 1.65 12.63 -19.83
CA ILE A 123 2.35 11.65 -18.99
C ILE A 123 3.74 11.32 -19.56
N SER A 124 4.60 10.75 -18.71
CA SER A 124 5.91 10.34 -19.21
C SER A 124 5.80 9.15 -20.17
N LYS A 125 6.69 9.11 -21.16
CA LYS A 125 6.79 8.03 -22.15
C LYS A 125 6.93 6.64 -21.50
N SER A 126 7.69 6.56 -20.40
CA SER A 126 7.86 5.34 -19.62
C SER A 126 6.56 4.90 -18.94
N LYS A 127 5.73 5.84 -18.46
CA LYS A 127 4.42 5.56 -17.85
C LYS A 127 3.45 5.07 -18.93
N ALA A 128 3.36 5.75 -20.05
CA ALA A 128 2.53 5.35 -21.19
C ALA A 128 2.90 3.94 -21.69
N GLY A 129 4.19 3.66 -21.89
CA GLY A 129 4.67 2.35 -22.31
C GLY A 129 4.33 1.22 -21.36
N ARG A 130 4.39 1.48 -20.04
CA ARG A 130 4.02 0.50 -19.01
C ARG A 130 2.54 0.14 -19.05
N ILE A 131 1.66 1.15 -19.19
CA ILE A 131 0.21 0.96 -19.28
C ILE A 131 -0.15 0.19 -20.55
N VAL A 132 0.42 0.55 -21.70
CA VAL A 132 0.21 -0.17 -22.97
C VAL A 132 0.63 -1.63 -22.87
N PHE A 133 1.75 -1.92 -22.20
CA PHE A 133 2.21 -3.29 -21.99
C PHE A 133 1.25 -4.10 -21.10
N GLN A 134 0.73 -3.48 -20.04
CA GLN A 134 -0.26 -4.12 -19.16
C GLN A 134 -1.55 -4.45 -19.91
N LEU A 135 -2.10 -3.50 -20.69
CA LEU A 135 -3.30 -3.71 -21.51
C LEU A 135 -3.13 -4.88 -22.49
N LYS A 136 -1.99 -4.95 -23.18
CA LYS A 136 -1.70 -6.06 -24.11
C LYS A 136 -1.60 -7.43 -23.44
N ASN A 137 -1.18 -7.47 -22.17
CA ASN A 137 -1.10 -8.72 -21.43
C ASN A 137 -2.48 -9.14 -20.88
N GLU A 138 -3.32 -8.18 -20.49
CA GLU A 138 -4.71 -8.44 -20.05
C GLU A 138 -5.55 -9.01 -21.22
N THR A 139 -5.44 -8.44 -22.42
CA THR A 139 -6.16 -8.91 -23.62
C THR A 139 -5.75 -10.33 -24.04
N LYS A 140 -4.49 -10.72 -23.82
CA LYS A 140 -4.02 -12.08 -24.14
C LYS A 140 -4.50 -13.16 -23.18
N GLN A 141 -4.91 -12.79 -21.95
CA GLN A 141 -5.43 -13.74 -20.96
C GLN A 141 -6.93 -13.99 -21.11
N GLU A 142 -7.63 -13.11 -21.83
CA GLU A 142 -9.06 -13.27 -22.12
C GLU A 142 -9.33 -14.11 -23.39
N GLU A 143 -8.31 -14.35 -24.20
CA GLU A 143 -8.42 -15.16 -25.45
C GLU A 143 -7.98 -16.65 -25.27
N GLU A 144 -7.55 -17.06 -24.08
CA GLU A 144 -7.25 -18.47 -23.75
C GLU A 144 -8.37 -19.10 -22.92
#